data_0c308b6001a15059e18acc83b0db5574
#
_entry.id   0c308b6001a15059e18acc83b0db5574
#
_cell.length_a   1.000
_cell.length_b   1.000
_cell.length_c   1.000
_cell.angle_alpha   90.00
_cell.angle_beta   90.00
_cell.angle_gamma   90.00
#
_symmetry.space_group_name_H-M   'P 1'
#
loop_
_entity.id
_entity.type
_entity.pdbx_description
1 polymer ?
#
loop_
_entity_poly.entity_id
_entity_poly.type
_entity_poly.pdbx_seq_one_letter_code
_entity_poly.pdbx_strand_id
1 'polypeptide(L)'
;MKPIIFLDFDGVVETIYWEQDENGVWNFNVHKYGREQLNNKQAIGWLNELYSKVPYDIVVSSSWRIGMTVEELQNLITNSGFNPEIRVIGATPRLC
;
A
#
# COMPACT_ATOMS: atom_id res chain seq x y z
N MET A 1 -3.24 -22.97 -7.92
CA MET A 1 -2.58 -22.20 -6.84
C MET A 1 -2.36 -20.79 -7.30
N LYS A 2 -2.76 -19.81 -6.52
CA LYS A 2 -2.52 -18.40 -6.85
C LYS A 2 -1.06 -18.01 -6.61
N PRO A 3 -0.47 -17.21 -7.48
CA PRO A 3 0.80 -16.57 -7.17
C PRO A 3 0.71 -15.72 -5.91
N ILE A 4 1.84 -15.54 -5.25
CA ILE A 4 1.96 -14.67 -4.09
C ILE A 4 2.85 -13.48 -4.46
N ILE A 5 2.37 -12.27 -4.18
CA ILE A 5 3.17 -11.07 -4.35
C ILE A 5 3.61 -10.59 -2.97
N PHE A 6 4.91 -10.40 -2.79
CA PHE A 6 5.46 -9.74 -1.61
C PHE A 6 5.42 -8.23 -1.88
N LEU A 7 4.53 -7.55 -1.20
CA LEU A 7 4.30 -6.12 -1.43
C LEU A 7 4.95 -5.30 -0.34
N ASP A 8 5.88 -4.45 -0.74
CA ASP A 8 6.45 -3.43 0.13
C ASP A 8 5.62 -2.15 0.00
N PHE A 9 5.13 -1.62 1.11
CA PHE A 9 4.32 -0.40 1.09
C PHE A 9 5.18 0.83 0.86
N ASP A 10 6.31 0.92 1.56
CA ASP A 10 7.17 2.11 1.48
C ASP A 10 7.87 2.18 0.12
N GLY A 11 7.70 3.31 -0.56
CA GLY A 11 8.30 3.54 -1.86
C GLY A 11 7.54 2.93 -3.03
N VAL A 12 6.50 2.14 -2.78
CA VAL A 12 5.69 1.52 -3.84
C VAL A 12 4.27 2.08 -3.82
N VAL A 13 3.48 1.75 -2.80
CA VAL A 13 2.10 2.22 -2.67
C VAL A 13 1.94 3.34 -1.66
N GLU A 14 3.00 3.65 -0.92
CA GLU A 14 3.10 4.80 -0.03
C GLU A 14 4.36 5.57 -0.40
N THR A 15 4.20 6.73 -1.01
CA THR A 15 5.32 7.53 -1.49
C THR A 15 5.29 8.92 -0.88
N ILE A 16 6.41 9.65 -0.95
CA ILE A 16 6.50 11.02 -0.47
C ILE A 16 5.99 11.94 -1.56
N TYR A 17 5.05 12.82 -1.19
CA TYR A 17 4.58 13.90 -2.05
C TYR A 17 5.24 15.20 -1.65
N TRP A 18 5.73 15.94 -2.62
CA TRP A 18 6.23 17.29 -2.43
C TRP A 18 5.18 18.27 -2.91
N GLU A 19 4.79 19.20 -2.04
CA GLU A 19 3.78 20.19 -2.34
C GLU A 19 4.31 21.57 -1.95
N GLN A 20 3.97 22.57 -2.76
CA GLN A 20 4.35 23.96 -2.50
C GLN A 20 3.19 24.65 -1.80
N ASP A 21 3.47 25.32 -0.68
CA ASP A 21 2.45 26.08 0.03
C ASP A 21 2.22 27.45 -0.64
N GLU A 22 1.30 28.24 -0.08
CA GLU A 22 0.96 29.56 -0.60
C GLU A 22 2.10 30.57 -0.55
N ASN A 23 3.10 30.32 0.28
CA ASN A 23 4.31 31.15 0.40
C ASN A 23 5.45 30.68 -0.52
N GLY A 24 5.21 29.64 -1.31
CA GLY A 24 6.21 29.09 -2.20
C GLY A 24 7.18 28.11 -1.54
N VAL A 25 6.94 27.72 -0.30
CA VAL A 25 7.80 26.78 0.43
C VAL A 25 7.41 25.34 0.11
N TRP A 26 8.42 24.52 -0.24
CA TRP A 26 8.21 23.11 -0.52
C TRP A 26 8.15 22.31 0.78
N ASN A 27 7.09 21.54 0.92
CA ASN A 27 6.86 20.63 2.03
C ASN A 27 6.63 19.23 1.51
N PHE A 28 7.01 18.21 2.29
CA PHE A 28 6.67 16.85 1.92
C PHE A 28 5.48 16.36 2.75
N ASN A 29 4.66 15.52 2.12
CA ASN A 29 3.49 14.93 2.76
C ASN A 29 3.42 13.45 2.41
N VAL A 30 3.56 12.60 3.44
CA VAL A 30 3.50 11.15 3.27
C VAL A 30 2.06 10.63 3.39
N HIS A 31 1.19 11.42 4.00
CA HIS A 31 -0.19 11.01 4.27
C HIS A 31 -1.20 11.88 3.53
N LYS A 32 -0.99 12.06 2.22
CA LYS A 32 -1.82 12.93 1.38
C LYS A 32 -3.32 12.60 1.47
N TYR A 33 -3.67 11.34 1.58
CA TYR A 33 -5.06 10.89 1.68
C TYR A 33 -5.43 10.44 3.09
N GLY A 34 -4.64 10.84 4.12
CA GLY A 34 -4.82 10.42 5.49
C GLY A 34 -4.08 9.12 5.80
N ARG A 35 -4.04 8.78 7.09
CA ARG A 35 -3.29 7.60 7.55
C ARG A 35 -3.98 6.27 7.26
N GLU A 36 -5.25 6.32 6.92
CA GLU A 36 -6.06 5.12 6.65
C GLU A 36 -6.02 4.72 5.19
N GLN A 37 -5.31 5.47 4.34
CA GLN A 37 -5.17 5.18 2.93
C GLN A 37 -3.73 5.31 2.48
N LEU A 38 -3.32 4.36 1.65
CA LEU A 38 -2.05 4.44 0.94
C LEU A 38 -2.15 5.51 -0.14
N ASN A 39 -1.05 6.22 -0.40
CA ASN A 39 -1.11 7.44 -1.18
C ASN A 39 -0.79 7.30 -2.66
N ASN A 40 -0.14 6.22 -3.08
CA ASN A 40 0.20 6.05 -4.49
C ASN A 40 -0.93 5.36 -5.26
N LYS A 41 -1.92 6.16 -5.65
CA LYS A 41 -3.11 5.64 -6.33
C LYS A 41 -2.80 5.08 -7.72
N GLN A 42 -1.76 5.57 -8.38
CA GLN A 42 -1.34 5.05 -9.67
C GLN A 42 -0.81 3.63 -9.55
N ALA A 43 0.06 3.38 -8.57
CA ALA A 43 0.58 2.03 -8.33
C ALA A 43 -0.54 1.07 -7.95
N ILE A 44 -1.49 1.51 -7.13
CA ILE A 44 -2.66 0.72 -6.76
C ILE A 44 -3.48 0.36 -8.01
N GLY A 45 -3.68 1.30 -8.92
CA GLY A 45 -4.36 1.04 -10.18
C GLY A 45 -3.65 -0.02 -11.02
N TRP A 46 -2.32 0.03 -11.11
CA TRP A 46 -1.54 -0.99 -11.82
C TRP A 46 -1.68 -2.37 -11.17
N LEU A 47 -1.68 -2.43 -9.84
CA LEU A 47 -1.85 -3.70 -9.12
C LEU A 47 -3.26 -4.28 -9.31
N ASN A 48 -4.27 -3.44 -9.38
CA ASN A 48 -5.63 -3.87 -9.71
C ASN A 48 -5.71 -4.43 -11.14
N GLU A 49 -5.06 -3.77 -12.08
CA GLU A 49 -5.01 -4.23 -13.47
C GLU A 49 -4.30 -5.58 -13.57
N LEU A 50 -3.18 -5.73 -12.87
CA LEU A 50 -2.46 -7.00 -12.83
C LEU A 50 -3.35 -8.11 -12.27
N TYR A 51 -4.09 -7.82 -11.19
CA TYR A 51 -4.99 -8.81 -10.59
C TYR A 51 -6.07 -9.27 -11.57
N SER A 52 -6.58 -8.38 -12.39
CA SER A 52 -7.59 -8.73 -13.39
C SER A 52 -7.07 -9.73 -14.43
N LYS A 53 -5.75 -9.72 -14.68
CA LYS A 53 -5.10 -10.61 -15.64
C LYS A 53 -4.58 -11.88 -14.98
N VAL A 54 -3.99 -11.75 -13.81
CA VAL A 54 -3.38 -12.86 -13.06
C VAL A 54 -3.72 -12.69 -11.58
N PRO A 55 -4.83 -13.26 -11.10
CA PRO A 55 -5.19 -13.18 -9.69
C PRO A 55 -4.07 -13.68 -8.76
N TYR A 56 -3.85 -12.97 -7.68
CA TYR A 56 -2.76 -13.26 -6.73
C TYR A 56 -3.20 -12.97 -5.30
N ASP A 57 -2.44 -13.49 -4.33
CA ASP A 57 -2.55 -13.13 -2.94
C ASP A 57 -1.36 -12.25 -2.54
N ILE A 58 -1.51 -11.47 -1.49
CA ILE A 58 -0.47 -10.57 -1.02
C ILE A 58 0.09 -11.02 0.33
N VAL A 59 1.41 -11.00 0.44
CA VAL A 59 2.13 -11.01 1.71
C VAL A 59 2.79 -9.63 1.85
N VAL A 60 2.46 -8.90 2.91
CA VAL A 60 3.01 -7.57 3.12
C VAL A 60 4.44 -7.66 3.66
N SER A 61 5.34 -6.96 3.00
CA SER A 61 6.76 -6.90 3.36
C SER A 61 7.11 -5.44 3.63
N SER A 62 6.65 -4.92 4.78
CA SER A 62 6.90 -3.53 5.13
C SER A 62 7.20 -3.39 6.62
N SER A 63 8.35 -2.83 6.92
CA SER A 63 8.82 -2.73 8.30
C SER A 63 8.05 -1.71 9.12
N TRP A 64 7.51 -0.64 8.53
CA TRP A 64 6.84 0.38 9.33
C TRP A 64 5.37 0.08 9.63
N ARG A 65 4.83 -0.95 9.03
CA ARG A 65 3.49 -1.47 9.36
C ARG A 65 3.54 -2.59 10.39
N ILE A 66 4.63 -2.72 11.11
CA ILE A 66 4.80 -3.72 12.16
C ILE A 66 3.75 -3.52 13.24
N GLY A 67 3.21 -4.63 13.73
CA GLY A 67 2.16 -4.61 14.74
C GLY A 67 0.76 -4.58 14.18
N MET A 68 0.59 -4.37 12.88
CA MET A 68 -0.71 -4.49 12.23
C MET A 68 -1.05 -5.96 12.00
N THR A 69 -2.29 -6.31 12.28
CA THR A 69 -2.79 -7.65 11.97
C THR A 69 -3.06 -7.78 10.46
N VAL A 70 -3.18 -9.02 9.99
CA VAL A 70 -3.56 -9.28 8.59
C VAL A 70 -4.90 -8.61 8.26
N GLU A 71 -5.85 -8.64 9.20
CA GLU A 71 -7.15 -7.99 9.01
C GLU A 71 -7.00 -6.47 8.87
N GLU A 72 -6.16 -5.84 9.69
CA GLU A 72 -5.91 -4.40 9.59
C GLU A 72 -5.24 -4.04 8.27
N LEU A 73 -4.28 -4.86 7.82
CA LEU A 73 -3.62 -4.67 6.53
C LEU A 73 -4.61 -4.84 5.37
N GLN A 74 -5.50 -5.83 5.46
CA GLN A 74 -6.56 -6.03 4.47
C GLN A 74 -7.45 -4.80 4.39
N ASN A 75 -7.87 -4.25 5.52
CA ASN A 75 -8.70 -3.06 5.56
C ASN A 75 -7.97 -1.85 4.97
N LEU A 76 -6.68 -1.70 5.26
CA LEU A 76 -5.88 -0.62 4.73
C LEU A 76 -5.84 -0.65 3.19
N ILE A 77 -5.54 -1.79 2.58
CA ILE A 77 -5.47 -1.87 1.12
C ILE A 77 -6.85 -1.69 0.49
N THR A 78 -7.89 -2.26 1.08
CA THR A 78 -9.26 -2.11 0.56
C THR A 78 -9.71 -0.65 0.62
N ASN A 79 -9.45 0.03 1.73
CA ASN A 79 -9.77 1.44 1.88
C ASN A 79 -8.96 2.33 0.94
N SER A 80 -7.78 1.88 0.54
CA SER A 80 -6.90 2.63 -0.35
C SER A 80 -7.29 2.54 -1.83
N GLY A 81 -8.17 1.62 -2.18
CA GLY A 81 -8.65 1.46 -3.54
C GLY A 81 -8.23 0.18 -4.25
N PHE A 82 -7.60 -0.76 -3.53
CA PHE A 82 -7.35 -2.09 -4.09
C PHE A 82 -8.68 -2.80 -4.35
N ASN A 83 -8.71 -3.62 -5.39
CA ASN A 83 -9.84 -4.50 -5.64
C ASN A 83 -10.14 -5.32 -4.37
N PRO A 84 -11.40 -5.30 -3.88
CA PRO A 84 -11.74 -6.00 -2.63
C PRO A 84 -11.49 -7.51 -2.64
N GLU A 85 -11.35 -8.11 -3.82
CA GLU A 85 -11.06 -9.53 -3.96
C GLU A 85 -9.59 -9.87 -3.71
N ILE A 86 -8.71 -8.87 -3.74
CA ILE A 86 -7.30 -9.05 -3.44
C ILE A 86 -7.15 -9.30 -1.93
N ARG A 87 -6.52 -10.42 -1.56
CA ARG A 87 -6.41 -10.83 -0.17
C ARG A 87 -4.99 -10.72 0.36
N VAL A 88 -4.87 -10.15 1.56
CA VAL A 88 -3.64 -10.21 2.34
C VAL A 88 -3.68 -11.51 3.14
N ILE A 89 -2.74 -12.41 2.88
CA ILE A 89 -2.69 -13.72 3.55
C ILE A 89 -1.61 -13.79 4.62
N GLY A 90 -0.78 -12.77 4.75
CA GLY A 90 0.26 -12.73 5.76
C GLY A 90 1.09 -11.47 5.68
N ALA A 91 2.04 -11.35 6.60
CA ALA A 91 3.02 -10.29 6.62
C ALA A 91 4.36 -10.87 7.06
N THR A 92 5.46 -10.38 6.45
CA THR A 92 6.79 -10.81 6.86
C THR A 92 7.15 -10.17 8.20
N PRO A 93 7.85 -10.89 9.07
CA PRO A 93 8.33 -10.29 10.29
C PRO A 93 9.42 -9.25 9.98
N ARG A 94 9.60 -8.32 10.91
CA ARG A 94 10.69 -7.35 10.79
C ARG A 94 12.02 -8.08 10.95
N LEU A 95 12.88 -7.89 9.96
CA LEU A 95 14.27 -8.31 10.05
C LEU A 95 15.11 -7.06 10.38
N CYS A 96 15.65 -7.03 11.55
CA CYS A 96 16.53 -5.93 11.96
C CYS A 96 17.93 -6.16 11.46
#